data_f2e54d15593b80644a3a0393d8e6239a
#
_entry.id   f2e54d15593b80644a3a0393d8e6239a
#
_cell.length_a   1.000
_cell.length_b   1.000
_cell.length_c   1.000
_cell.angle_alpha   90.00
_cell.angle_beta   90.00
_cell.angle_gamma   90.00
#
_symmetry.space_group_name_H-M   'P 1'
#
loop_
_entity.id
_entity.type
_entity.pdbx_description
1 polymer ?
#
loop_
_entity_poly.entity_id
_entity_poly.type
_entity_poly.pdbx_seq_one_letter_code
_entity_poly.pdbx_strand_id
1 'polypeptide(L)'
;MKKILILLSIFMISTSCETPESSQVIGFSINNDGEKSNITMEADITDIWLEYIDAHNDRDYDKIAEMNSDDIQVWGPAGQYIEGNEAHVEFVKEWVQATNVKWTPQWFINNSGETPDSSGVNNYVTSGHQMTFTIDGEESIFYQVHDAVISEGKIINFNVYEQQRAVSEQ
;
A
#
# COMPACT_ATOMS: atom_id res chain seq x y z
N MET A 1 -65.69 -40.91 8.37
CA MET A 1 -64.97 -40.02 9.30
C MET A 1 -63.50 -40.05 8.90
N LYS A 2 -63.08 -39.06 8.11
CA LYS A 2 -61.70 -38.96 7.61
C LYS A 2 -60.92 -38.06 8.57
N LYS A 3 -59.89 -38.62 9.22
CA LYS A 3 -58.95 -37.87 10.09
C LYS A 3 -57.89 -37.22 9.20
N ILE A 4 -57.92 -35.91 9.12
CA ILE A 4 -56.89 -35.10 8.45
C ILE A 4 -55.74 -34.89 9.45
N LEU A 5 -54.59 -35.48 9.14
CA LEU A 5 -53.32 -35.24 9.86
C LEU A 5 -52.67 -34.00 9.27
N ILE A 6 -52.68 -32.91 10.00
CA ILE A 6 -51.94 -31.68 9.64
C ILE A 6 -50.51 -31.85 10.16
N LEU A 7 -49.56 -32.05 9.22
CA LEU A 7 -48.12 -32.04 9.49
C LEU A 7 -47.65 -30.58 9.56
N LEU A 8 -47.39 -30.10 10.75
CA LEU A 8 -46.84 -28.78 10.99
C LEU A 8 -45.33 -28.83 10.77
N SER A 9 -44.86 -28.46 9.58
CA SER A 9 -43.43 -28.33 9.29
C SER A 9 -42.90 -27.06 9.95
N ILE A 10 -42.19 -27.18 11.07
CA ILE A 10 -41.42 -26.10 11.68
C ILE A 10 -40.21 -25.84 10.83
N PHE A 11 -40.22 -24.81 10.03
CA PHE A 11 -39.07 -24.30 9.32
C PHE A 11 -38.17 -23.53 10.32
N MET A 12 -37.15 -24.19 10.84
CA MET A 12 -36.12 -23.50 11.63
C MET A 12 -35.29 -22.65 10.66
N ILE A 13 -35.55 -21.38 10.61
CA ILE A 13 -34.66 -20.39 10.00
C ILE A 13 -33.52 -20.20 11.00
N SER A 14 -32.42 -20.92 10.79
CA SER A 14 -31.15 -20.61 11.42
C SER A 14 -30.63 -19.29 10.81
N THR A 15 -30.97 -18.18 11.44
CA THR A 15 -30.21 -16.93 11.24
C THR A 15 -28.82 -17.16 11.80
N SER A 16 -27.89 -17.53 10.90
CA SER A 16 -26.45 -17.41 11.20
C SER A 16 -26.19 -15.94 11.45
N CYS A 17 -26.07 -15.58 12.72
CA CYS A 17 -25.51 -14.29 13.10
C CYS A 17 -24.01 -14.43 12.82
N GLU A 18 -23.56 -13.99 11.64
CA GLU A 18 -22.14 -13.76 11.42
C GLU A 18 -21.77 -12.63 12.39
N THR A 19 -21.14 -12.99 13.49
CA THR A 19 -20.38 -12.02 14.28
C THR A 19 -19.34 -11.42 13.33
N PRO A 20 -19.27 -10.10 13.17
CA PRO A 20 -18.18 -9.50 12.40
C PRO A 20 -16.88 -10.05 13.01
N GLU A 21 -16.07 -10.72 12.18
CA GLU A 21 -14.72 -11.11 12.59
C GLU A 21 -14.05 -9.83 13.07
N SER A 22 -13.71 -9.79 14.35
CA SER A 22 -12.91 -8.68 14.88
C SER A 22 -11.56 -8.75 14.16
N SER A 23 -11.18 -7.66 13.49
CA SER A 23 -9.88 -7.56 12.83
C SER A 23 -8.76 -8.00 13.76
N GLN A 24 -7.91 -8.87 13.26
CA GLN A 24 -6.79 -9.39 14.04
C GLN A 24 -5.80 -8.26 14.30
N VAL A 25 -5.54 -7.95 15.56
CA VAL A 25 -4.45 -7.05 15.95
C VAL A 25 -3.11 -7.73 15.67
N ILE A 26 -2.27 -7.11 14.84
CA ILE A 26 -0.96 -7.63 14.42
C ILE A 26 0.21 -6.81 14.98
N GLY A 27 -0.06 -5.65 15.57
CA GLY A 27 0.95 -4.76 16.11
C GLY A 27 0.33 -3.51 16.71
N PHE A 28 1.18 -2.52 16.96
CA PHE A 28 0.76 -1.20 17.42
C PHE A 28 1.69 -0.12 16.87
N SER A 29 1.17 1.08 16.67
CA SER A 29 1.92 2.30 16.46
C SER A 29 2.03 3.09 17.77
N ILE A 30 3.03 3.96 17.85
CA ILE A 30 3.21 4.90 18.97
C ILE A 30 3.32 6.30 18.37
N ASN A 31 2.46 7.21 18.80
CA ASN A 31 2.54 8.61 18.40
C ASN A 31 3.63 9.37 19.17
N ASN A 32 3.82 10.66 18.86
CA ASN A 32 4.84 11.50 19.49
C ASN A 32 4.61 11.72 21.01
N ASP A 33 3.37 11.51 21.49
CA ASP A 33 2.99 11.63 22.91
C ASP A 33 3.15 10.29 23.65
N GLY A 34 3.59 9.22 22.97
CA GLY A 34 3.79 7.89 23.51
C GLY A 34 2.51 7.05 23.62
N GLU A 35 1.40 7.47 23.04
CA GLU A 35 0.15 6.74 23.01
C GLU A 35 0.16 5.64 21.96
N LYS A 36 -0.44 4.51 22.27
CA LYS A 36 -0.50 3.34 21.41
C LYS A 36 -1.83 3.24 20.69
N SER A 37 -1.79 2.99 19.39
CA SER A 37 -2.93 2.63 18.56
C SER A 37 -2.70 1.25 17.93
N ASN A 38 -3.75 0.45 17.82
CA ASN A 38 -3.66 -0.89 17.25
C ASN A 38 -3.43 -0.84 15.74
N ILE A 39 -2.62 -1.76 15.26
CA ILE A 39 -2.47 -2.09 13.84
C ILE A 39 -3.20 -3.41 13.60
N THR A 40 -4.03 -3.46 12.58
CA THR A 40 -4.89 -4.59 12.25
C THR A 40 -4.68 -5.06 10.82
N MET A 41 -5.17 -6.25 10.51
CA MET A 41 -5.06 -6.89 9.21
C MET A 41 -6.41 -6.77 8.46
N GLU A 42 -6.79 -5.56 8.04
CA GLU A 42 -8.15 -5.34 7.53
C GLU A 42 -8.26 -5.06 6.05
N ALA A 43 -7.29 -4.42 5.42
CA ALA A 43 -7.46 -3.93 4.06
C ALA A 43 -6.62 -4.71 3.07
N ASP A 44 -7.26 -5.21 2.02
CA ASP A 44 -6.55 -5.61 0.82
C ASP A 44 -6.47 -4.41 -0.13
N ILE A 45 -5.36 -3.68 -0.02
CA ILE A 45 -5.05 -2.51 -0.84
C ILE A 45 -3.82 -2.75 -1.72
N THR A 46 -3.36 -3.99 -1.77
CA THR A 46 -2.17 -4.39 -2.55
C THR A 46 -2.33 -4.03 -4.02
N ASP A 47 -3.50 -4.24 -4.59
CA ASP A 47 -3.78 -3.95 -6.00
C ASP A 47 -3.63 -2.46 -6.33
N ILE A 48 -4.01 -1.55 -5.41
CA ILE A 48 -3.83 -0.11 -5.61
C ILE A 48 -2.35 0.23 -5.71
N TRP A 49 -1.52 -0.34 -4.82
CA TRP A 49 -0.09 -0.07 -4.83
C TRP A 49 0.61 -0.72 -6.03
N LEU A 50 0.19 -1.91 -6.46
CA LEU A 50 0.67 -2.55 -7.67
C LEU A 50 0.37 -1.70 -8.91
N GLU A 51 -0.87 -1.23 -9.06
CA GLU A 51 -1.28 -0.34 -10.16
C GLU A 51 -0.43 0.94 -10.19
N TYR A 52 -0.10 1.48 -9.01
CA TYR A 52 0.76 2.65 -8.89
C TYR A 52 2.19 2.38 -9.36
N ILE A 53 2.78 1.23 -8.99
CA ILE A 53 4.11 0.81 -9.47
C ILE A 53 4.08 0.54 -10.98
N ASP A 54 3.03 -0.07 -11.50
CA ASP A 54 2.86 -0.31 -12.93
C ASP A 54 2.75 1.01 -13.70
N ALA A 55 2.00 1.99 -13.20
CA ALA A 55 1.93 3.33 -13.79
C ALA A 55 3.31 4.01 -13.86
N HIS A 56 4.16 3.84 -12.85
CA HIS A 56 5.55 4.32 -12.88
C HIS A 56 6.38 3.60 -13.94
N ASN A 57 6.26 2.27 -14.03
CA ASN A 57 6.96 1.46 -15.04
C ASN A 57 6.52 1.79 -16.46
N ASP A 58 5.24 2.09 -16.67
CA ASP A 58 4.64 2.42 -17.96
C ASP A 58 4.82 3.89 -18.35
N ARG A 59 5.33 4.73 -17.42
CA ARG A 59 5.46 6.18 -17.62
C ARG A 59 4.10 6.87 -17.79
N ASP A 60 3.06 6.30 -17.21
CA ASP A 60 1.71 6.87 -17.20
C ASP A 60 1.59 7.94 -16.11
N TYR A 61 2.11 9.11 -16.43
CA TYR A 61 2.16 10.24 -15.49
C TYR A 61 0.77 10.78 -15.14
N ASP A 62 -0.19 10.65 -16.05
CA ASP A 62 -1.57 11.05 -15.80
C ASP A 62 -2.21 10.12 -14.76
N LYS A 63 -1.93 8.81 -14.87
CA LYS A 63 -2.36 7.83 -13.88
C LYS A 63 -1.70 8.02 -12.52
N ILE A 64 -0.40 8.31 -12.48
CA ILE A 64 0.30 8.65 -11.23
C ILE A 64 -0.36 9.87 -10.57
N ALA A 65 -0.62 10.93 -11.36
CA ALA A 65 -1.29 12.13 -10.86
C ALA A 65 -2.71 11.84 -10.34
N GLU A 66 -3.46 10.97 -11.05
CA GLU A 66 -4.78 10.55 -10.62
C GLU A 66 -4.74 9.80 -9.28
N MET A 67 -3.75 8.92 -9.07
CA MET A 67 -3.65 8.09 -7.87
C MET A 67 -3.09 8.83 -6.66
N ASN A 68 -2.31 9.89 -6.85
CA ASN A 68 -1.82 10.72 -5.76
C ASN A 68 -2.95 11.50 -5.07
N SER A 69 -2.79 11.80 -3.77
CA SER A 69 -3.50 12.93 -3.15
C SER A 69 -2.91 14.25 -3.63
N ASP A 70 -3.66 15.34 -3.53
CA ASP A 70 -3.18 16.67 -3.95
C ASP A 70 -1.95 17.11 -3.15
N ASP A 71 -1.89 16.72 -1.89
CA ASP A 71 -0.86 17.04 -0.89
C ASP A 71 0.07 15.86 -0.57
N ILE A 72 0.22 14.92 -1.49
CA ILE A 72 1.11 13.76 -1.30
C ILE A 72 2.49 14.15 -0.80
N GLN A 73 3.03 13.37 0.11
CA GLN A 73 4.37 13.55 0.68
C GLN A 73 5.24 12.33 0.39
N VAL A 74 6.43 12.54 -0.15
CA VAL A 74 7.36 11.47 -0.50
C VAL A 74 8.73 11.72 0.11
N TRP A 75 9.25 10.72 0.81
CA TRP A 75 10.61 10.72 1.33
C TRP A 75 11.46 9.71 0.56
N GLY A 76 12.42 10.24 -0.20
CA GLY A 76 13.34 9.43 -0.99
C GLY A 76 14.55 8.93 -0.18
N PRO A 77 15.28 7.91 -0.70
CA PRO A 77 16.33 7.21 0.03
C PRO A 77 17.58 8.05 0.29
N ALA A 78 17.80 9.13 -0.44
CA ALA A 78 18.92 10.04 -0.26
C ALA A 78 18.53 11.32 0.50
N GLY A 79 17.38 11.29 1.21
CA GLY A 79 16.89 12.41 2.01
C GLY A 79 16.07 13.43 1.24
N GLN A 80 15.60 13.08 0.03
CA GLN A 80 14.68 13.92 -0.71
C GLN A 80 13.35 14.02 0.05
N TYR A 81 12.78 15.22 0.07
CA TYR A 81 11.39 15.44 0.47
C TYR A 81 10.66 16.14 -0.66
N ILE A 82 9.57 15.55 -1.09
CA ILE A 82 8.73 16.04 -2.17
C ILE A 82 7.32 16.19 -1.61
N GLU A 83 6.70 17.34 -1.79
CA GLU A 83 5.36 17.64 -1.33
C GLU A 83 4.51 18.15 -2.49
N GLY A 84 3.33 17.55 -2.65
CA GLY A 84 2.35 17.89 -3.67
C GLY A 84 2.43 17.05 -4.92
N ASN A 85 1.25 16.83 -5.50
CA ASN A 85 1.06 15.94 -6.65
C ASN A 85 1.86 16.39 -7.89
N GLU A 86 1.79 17.66 -8.26
CA GLU A 86 2.51 18.19 -9.42
C GLU A 86 4.03 18.04 -9.24
N ALA A 87 4.54 18.38 -8.05
CA ALA A 87 5.98 18.27 -7.75
C ALA A 87 6.46 16.81 -7.79
N HIS A 88 5.65 15.88 -7.30
CA HIS A 88 5.98 14.45 -7.35
C HIS A 88 6.04 13.93 -8.79
N VAL A 89 5.02 14.22 -9.60
CA VAL A 89 4.98 13.78 -11.01
C VAL A 89 6.15 14.35 -11.81
N GLU A 90 6.51 15.62 -11.61
CA GLU A 90 7.65 16.22 -12.30
C GLU A 90 8.98 15.57 -11.88
N PHE A 91 9.17 15.34 -10.58
CA PHE A 91 10.33 14.60 -10.07
C PHE A 91 10.44 13.21 -10.71
N VAL A 92 9.34 12.45 -10.79
CA VAL A 92 9.33 11.12 -11.40
C VAL A 92 9.71 11.20 -12.88
N LYS A 93 9.18 12.18 -13.63
CA LYS A 93 9.53 12.38 -15.05
C LYS A 93 11.03 12.62 -15.24
N GLU A 94 11.59 13.56 -14.50
CA GLU A 94 13.01 13.90 -14.58
C GLU A 94 13.89 12.69 -14.22
N TRP A 95 13.56 12.03 -13.11
CA TRP A 95 14.34 10.91 -12.62
C TRP A 95 14.30 9.70 -13.55
N VAL A 96 13.13 9.33 -14.04
CA VAL A 96 12.96 8.26 -15.01
C VAL A 96 13.69 8.55 -16.32
N GLN A 97 13.64 9.80 -16.80
CA GLN A 97 14.36 10.21 -18.00
C GLN A 97 15.89 10.08 -17.82
N ALA A 98 16.40 10.41 -16.64
CA ALA A 98 17.83 10.36 -16.34
C ALA A 98 18.35 8.92 -16.13
N THR A 99 17.52 8.01 -15.59
CA THR A 99 17.97 6.72 -15.09
C THR A 99 17.36 5.52 -15.79
N ASN A 100 16.32 5.73 -16.60
CA ASN A 100 15.52 4.65 -17.18
C ASN A 100 15.13 3.56 -16.17
N VAL A 101 14.81 3.97 -14.95
CA VAL A 101 14.49 3.09 -13.84
C VAL A 101 13.28 2.20 -14.13
N LYS A 102 13.35 0.96 -13.62
CA LYS A 102 12.25 0.01 -13.61
C LYS A 102 12.17 -0.69 -12.27
N TRP A 103 10.95 -0.83 -11.75
CA TRP A 103 10.66 -1.58 -10.53
C TRP A 103 10.11 -2.95 -10.87
N THR A 104 10.64 -3.98 -10.19
CA THR A 104 10.12 -5.34 -10.21
C THR A 104 9.63 -5.68 -8.81
N PRO A 105 8.31 -5.69 -8.56
CA PRO A 105 7.73 -6.04 -7.27
C PRO A 105 8.11 -7.47 -6.85
N GLN A 106 8.37 -7.68 -5.57
CA GLN A 106 8.78 -8.97 -5.02
C GLN A 106 7.86 -9.47 -3.91
N TRP A 107 7.43 -8.60 -3.01
CA TRP A 107 6.55 -8.95 -1.90
C TRP A 107 5.79 -7.72 -1.38
N PHE A 108 4.66 -7.97 -0.72
CA PHE A 108 3.78 -6.96 -0.16
C PHE A 108 3.26 -7.41 1.20
N ILE A 109 3.12 -6.46 2.13
CA ILE A 109 2.46 -6.62 3.41
C ILE A 109 1.52 -5.43 3.57
N ASN A 110 0.23 -5.68 3.69
CA ASN A 110 -0.77 -4.65 3.95
C ASN A 110 -1.30 -4.74 5.38
N ASN A 111 -1.65 -3.61 5.93
CA ASN A 111 -2.22 -3.49 7.26
C ASN A 111 -3.04 -2.19 7.37
N SER A 112 -3.78 -2.06 8.46
CA SER A 112 -4.57 -0.87 8.76
C SER A 112 -4.30 -0.40 10.18
N GLY A 113 -4.37 0.90 10.41
CA GLY A 113 -4.20 1.51 11.72
C GLY A 113 -5.05 2.76 11.87
N GLU A 114 -5.44 3.06 13.10
CA GLU A 114 -6.15 4.31 13.39
C GLU A 114 -5.29 5.52 13.02
N THR A 115 -5.94 6.56 12.50
CA THR A 115 -5.28 7.86 12.30
C THR A 115 -4.85 8.43 13.65
N PRO A 116 -3.78 9.27 13.71
CA PRO A 116 -3.29 9.82 14.97
C PRO A 116 -4.34 10.59 15.80
N ASP A 117 -5.35 11.13 15.12
CA ASP A 117 -6.47 11.86 15.74
C ASP A 117 -7.70 10.98 16.03
N SER A 118 -7.58 9.66 15.77
CA SER A 118 -8.67 8.67 15.91
C SER A 118 -9.93 9.00 15.09
N SER A 119 -9.80 9.83 14.05
CA SER A 119 -10.92 10.23 13.18
C SER A 119 -11.22 9.22 12.07
N GLY A 120 -10.32 8.27 11.82
CA GLY A 120 -10.42 7.30 10.73
C GLY A 120 -9.40 6.18 10.79
N VAL A 121 -9.25 5.51 9.67
CA VAL A 121 -8.30 4.41 9.49
C VAL A 121 -7.43 4.72 8.28
N ASN A 122 -6.13 4.64 8.45
CA ASN A 122 -5.18 4.61 7.35
C ASN A 122 -4.86 3.17 6.97
N ASN A 123 -4.72 2.94 5.69
CA ASN A 123 -4.23 1.67 5.18
C ASN A 123 -2.77 1.83 4.76
N TYR A 124 -1.97 0.82 5.07
CA TYR A 124 -0.53 0.82 4.85
C TYR A 124 -0.15 -0.34 3.96
N VAL A 125 0.76 -0.10 3.00
CA VAL A 125 1.42 -1.14 2.23
C VAL A 125 2.92 -0.98 2.42
N THR A 126 3.53 -1.99 3.02
CA THR A 126 5.00 -2.13 2.99
C THR A 126 5.35 -3.15 1.90
N SER A 127 6.21 -2.78 0.97
CA SER A 127 6.53 -3.61 -0.19
C SER A 127 8.00 -3.62 -0.52
N GLY A 128 8.49 -4.75 -1.03
CA GLY A 128 9.86 -4.89 -1.50
C GLY A 128 9.94 -4.97 -3.02
N HIS A 129 10.91 -4.27 -3.58
CA HIS A 129 11.12 -4.17 -5.01
C HIS A 129 12.60 -4.37 -5.36
N GLN A 130 12.86 -5.07 -6.46
CA GLN A 130 14.12 -4.92 -7.16
C GLN A 130 13.98 -3.76 -8.13
N MET A 131 14.93 -2.87 -8.11
CA MET A 131 14.98 -1.72 -8.99
C MET A 131 16.19 -1.83 -9.91
N THR A 132 15.97 -1.60 -11.20
CA THR A 132 17.02 -1.60 -12.21
C THR A 132 17.17 -0.19 -12.78
N PHE A 133 18.39 0.34 -12.77
CA PHE A 133 18.76 1.55 -13.48
C PHE A 133 19.55 1.20 -14.73
N THR A 134 19.35 1.96 -15.80
CA THR A 134 20.19 1.88 -16.99
C THR A 134 20.70 3.27 -17.33
N ILE A 135 21.97 3.54 -17.03
CA ILE A 135 22.63 4.82 -17.27
C ILE A 135 23.78 4.56 -18.24
N ASP A 136 23.83 5.29 -19.36
CA ASP A 136 24.86 5.14 -20.41
C ASP A 136 25.03 3.71 -20.92
N GLY A 137 23.95 2.91 -20.86
CA GLY A 137 23.95 1.50 -21.28
C GLY A 137 24.47 0.52 -20.23
N GLU A 138 24.87 1.01 -19.07
CA GLU A 138 25.24 0.17 -17.91
C GLU A 138 24.04 -0.03 -16.98
N GLU A 139 23.79 -1.29 -16.62
CA GLU A 139 22.73 -1.67 -15.70
C GLU A 139 23.26 -1.78 -14.27
N SER A 140 22.50 -1.21 -13.33
CA SER A 140 22.75 -1.32 -11.90
C SER A 140 21.48 -1.78 -11.18
N ILE A 141 21.63 -2.67 -10.21
CA ILE A 141 20.52 -3.25 -9.46
C ILE A 141 20.56 -2.77 -8.01
N PHE A 142 19.41 -2.28 -7.56
CA PHE A 142 19.17 -1.88 -6.19
C PHE A 142 17.95 -2.61 -5.64
N TYR A 143 17.80 -2.61 -4.33
CA TYR A 143 16.62 -3.15 -3.65
C TYR A 143 16.00 -2.05 -2.82
N GLN A 144 14.69 -1.85 -3.00
CA GLN A 144 13.94 -0.86 -2.26
C GLN A 144 12.86 -1.51 -1.41
N VAL A 145 12.62 -0.91 -0.26
CA VAL A 145 11.40 -1.10 0.52
C VAL A 145 10.63 0.21 0.47
N HIS A 146 9.38 0.12 0.08
CA HIS A 146 8.44 1.23 0.11
C HIS A 146 7.48 1.01 1.26
N ASP A 147 7.21 2.07 2.01
CA ASP A 147 6.23 2.09 3.09
C ASP A 147 5.21 3.20 2.78
N ALA A 148 4.05 2.81 2.28
CA ALA A 148 3.05 3.71 1.72
C ALA A 148 1.79 3.78 2.57
N VAL A 149 1.21 4.98 2.65
CA VAL A 149 -0.09 5.24 3.27
C VAL A 149 -1.11 5.53 2.17
N ILE A 150 -2.21 4.79 2.21
CA ILE A 150 -3.32 4.89 1.26
C ILE A 150 -4.60 5.20 2.03
N SER A 151 -5.29 6.26 1.63
CA SER A 151 -6.58 6.64 2.19
C SER A 151 -7.55 6.98 1.06
N GLU A 152 -8.78 6.48 1.16
CA GLU A 152 -9.83 6.71 0.15
C GLU A 152 -9.40 6.41 -1.29
N GLY A 153 -8.53 5.40 -1.47
CA GLY A 153 -7.99 5.01 -2.77
C GLY A 153 -6.89 5.92 -3.33
N LYS A 154 -6.41 6.90 -2.55
CA LYS A 154 -5.33 7.82 -2.91
C LYS A 154 -4.05 7.50 -2.15
N ILE A 155 -2.92 7.70 -2.80
CA ILE A 155 -1.60 7.64 -2.16
C ILE A 155 -1.38 8.95 -1.41
N ILE A 156 -1.31 8.88 -0.09
CA ILE A 156 -1.17 10.06 0.78
C ILE A 156 0.29 10.38 1.02
N ASN A 157 1.06 9.36 1.33
CA ASN A 157 2.51 9.50 1.45
C ASN A 157 3.21 8.15 1.28
N PHE A 158 4.50 8.18 1.04
CA PHE A 158 5.34 7.00 1.16
C PHE A 158 6.81 7.34 1.45
N ASN A 159 7.47 6.38 2.10
CA ASN A 159 8.90 6.39 2.34
C ASN A 159 9.58 5.36 1.46
N VAL A 160 10.74 5.69 0.93
CA VAL A 160 11.58 4.80 0.15
C VAL A 160 12.89 4.54 0.89
N TYR A 161 13.17 3.28 1.17
CA TYR A 161 14.45 2.83 1.73
C TYR A 161 15.18 2.02 0.68
N GLU A 162 16.46 2.30 0.48
CA GLU A 162 17.24 1.67 -0.59
C GLU A 162 18.49 0.98 -0.04
N GLN A 163 18.83 -0.14 -0.62
CA GLN A 163 20.02 -0.90 -0.35
C GLN A 163 20.66 -1.40 -1.64
N GLN A 164 21.93 -1.10 -1.83
CA GLN A 164 22.76 -1.82 -2.79
C GLN A 164 23.31 -3.08 -2.11
N ARG A 165 23.06 -4.24 -2.69
CA ARG A 165 23.60 -5.50 -2.19
C ARG A 165 24.89 -5.83 -2.88
N ALA A 166 25.91 -6.24 -2.11
CA ALA A 166 27.11 -6.81 -2.68
C ALA A 166 26.75 -8.08 -3.48
N VAL A 167 27.20 -8.18 -4.72
CA VAL A 167 27.09 -9.41 -5.49
C VAL A 167 28.03 -10.41 -4.81
N SER A 168 27.49 -11.45 -4.16
CA SER A 168 28.30 -12.57 -3.71
C SER A 168 28.83 -13.26 -4.96
N GLU A 169 30.14 -13.26 -5.16
CA GLU A 169 30.77 -14.16 -6.15
C GLU A 169 30.35 -15.59 -5.79
N GLN A 170 29.53 -16.22 -6.67
CA GLN A 170 29.14 -17.62 -6.58
C GLN A 170 30.21 -18.48 -7.25
#